data_2e97cd172e3c733c393a4b4db48fe317
#
_entry.id   2e97cd172e3c733c393a4b4db48fe317
#
_cell.length_a   1.000
_cell.length_b   1.000
_cell.length_c   1.000
_cell.angle_alpha   90.00
_cell.angle_beta   90.00
_cell.angle_gamma   90.00
#
_symmetry.space_group_name_H-M   'P 1'
#
loop_
_entity.id
_entity.type
_entity.pdbx_description
1 polymer ?
#
loop_
_entity_poly.entity_id
_entity_poly.type
_entity_poly.pdbx_seq_one_letter_code
_entity_poly.pdbx_strand_id
1 'polypeptide(L)'
;MQVIDLGAWTPYLEQELRAPYFAALLQRVGAARAAGTVYPPEERTFFALTATPPERVRAVILGQDPYHEPGQAMGLAFSVPQGERLPPSLRNIFTELHTDLGLPQPFGGDLTPWAERGVLLLNTVLTVGRGAANSHAAWGWQRFTDAVLAAMAALPQPVAFVLWGSQAQKKRPLLQSAAPRLVLCAPHPSPLSSYRGFFGSRPFSQINAFLQENGEQPVDWRLP
;
A
#
# COMPACT_ATOMS: atom_id res chain seq x y z
N MET A 1 8.93 -16.38 21.92
CA MET A 1 8.08 -15.72 20.93
C MET A 1 8.97 -15.33 19.75
N GLN A 2 8.73 -15.88 18.58
CA GLN A 2 9.55 -15.58 17.40
C GLN A 2 9.26 -14.13 16.99
N VAL A 3 10.26 -13.26 17.03
CA VAL A 3 10.14 -11.89 16.52
C VAL A 3 10.07 -12.00 15.00
N ILE A 4 9.04 -11.41 14.40
CA ILE A 4 8.92 -11.33 12.94
C ILE A 4 10.05 -10.43 12.44
N ASP A 5 10.86 -10.96 11.54
CA ASP A 5 11.88 -10.20 10.84
C ASP A 5 11.25 -9.57 9.59
N LEU A 6 11.23 -8.24 9.57
CA LEU A 6 10.77 -7.43 8.43
C LEU A 6 11.95 -6.84 7.63
N GLY A 7 13.14 -7.43 7.77
CA GLY A 7 14.35 -6.94 7.11
C GLY A 7 14.69 -5.51 7.55
N ALA A 8 14.96 -4.64 6.58
CA ALA A 8 15.33 -3.25 6.83
C ALA A 8 14.28 -2.42 7.61
N TRP A 9 13.02 -2.87 7.68
CA TRP A 9 11.98 -2.23 8.48
C TRP A 9 12.06 -2.54 9.96
N THR A 10 12.70 -3.64 10.36
CA THR A 10 12.73 -4.09 11.77
C THR A 10 13.18 -3.00 12.75
N PRO A 11 14.27 -2.23 12.49
CA PRO A 11 14.68 -1.15 13.40
C PRO A 11 13.65 -0.03 13.56
N TYR A 12 12.92 0.30 12.51
CA TYR A 12 11.89 1.35 12.51
C TYR A 12 10.61 0.96 13.23
N LEU A 13 10.34 -0.35 13.36
CA LEU A 13 9.10 -0.91 13.88
C LEU A 13 9.31 -1.73 15.14
N GLU A 14 10.50 -1.70 15.74
CA GLU A 14 10.87 -2.58 16.87
C GLU A 14 9.88 -2.48 18.04
N GLN A 15 9.43 -1.27 18.39
CA GLN A 15 8.46 -1.06 19.45
C GLN A 15 7.12 -1.75 19.17
N GLU A 16 6.63 -1.65 17.91
CA GLU A 16 5.37 -2.29 17.52
C GLU A 16 5.51 -3.81 17.44
N LEU A 17 6.62 -4.31 16.92
CA LEU A 17 6.89 -5.75 16.82
C LEU A 17 6.98 -6.44 18.17
N ARG A 18 7.44 -5.72 19.22
CA ARG A 18 7.51 -6.20 20.60
C ARG A 18 6.25 -5.93 21.42
N ALA A 19 5.32 -5.15 20.90
CA ALA A 19 4.13 -4.74 21.65
C ALA A 19 3.15 -5.92 21.86
N PRO A 20 2.54 -6.06 23.04
CA PRO A 20 1.60 -7.16 23.32
C PRO A 20 0.41 -7.22 22.36
N TYR A 21 -0.08 -6.07 21.88
CA TYR A 21 -1.19 -6.06 20.91
C TYR A 21 -0.81 -6.72 19.60
N PHE A 22 0.44 -6.57 19.14
CA PHE A 22 0.90 -7.13 17.87
C PHE A 22 0.99 -8.66 17.97
N ALA A 23 1.49 -9.17 19.10
CA ALA A 23 1.48 -10.62 19.36
C ALA A 23 0.06 -11.19 19.41
N ALA A 24 -0.87 -10.49 20.07
CA ALA A 24 -2.28 -10.89 20.11
C ALA A 24 -2.94 -10.84 18.73
N LEU A 25 -2.63 -9.81 17.92
CA LEU A 25 -3.07 -9.70 16.52
C LEU A 25 -2.61 -10.91 15.70
N LEU A 26 -1.33 -11.25 15.76
CA LEU A 26 -0.76 -12.38 15.00
C LEU A 26 -1.34 -13.72 15.44
N GLN A 27 -1.55 -13.91 16.74
CA GLN A 27 -2.22 -15.09 17.27
C GLN A 27 -3.65 -15.20 16.72
N ARG A 28 -4.38 -14.08 16.67
CA ARG A 28 -5.73 -14.04 16.09
C ARG A 28 -5.75 -14.37 14.61
N VAL A 29 -4.80 -13.83 13.84
CA VAL A 29 -4.64 -14.15 12.42
C VAL A 29 -4.30 -15.62 12.22
N GLY A 30 -3.38 -16.20 13.01
CA GLY A 30 -3.03 -17.61 12.99
C GLY A 30 -4.24 -18.52 13.28
N ALA A 31 -5.03 -18.19 14.30
CA ALA A 31 -6.25 -18.90 14.61
C ALA A 31 -7.28 -18.84 13.46
N ALA A 32 -7.42 -17.69 12.80
CA ALA A 32 -8.30 -17.55 11.64
C ALA A 32 -7.82 -18.38 10.45
N ARG A 33 -6.49 -18.43 10.21
CA ARG A 33 -5.89 -19.28 9.15
C ARG A 33 -6.13 -20.78 9.43
N ALA A 34 -6.04 -21.20 10.68
CA ALA A 34 -6.34 -22.58 11.07
C ALA A 34 -7.83 -22.94 10.92
N ALA A 35 -8.73 -21.97 11.06
CA ALA A 35 -10.18 -22.16 10.97
C ALA A 35 -10.74 -21.99 9.55
N GLY A 36 -10.00 -21.33 8.65
CA GLY A 36 -10.48 -21.04 7.31
C GLY A 36 -9.46 -20.33 6.43
N THR A 37 -9.90 -19.89 5.25
CA THR A 37 -9.02 -19.21 4.29
C THR A 37 -8.90 -17.72 4.63
N VAL A 38 -7.67 -17.26 4.81
CA VAL A 38 -7.29 -15.86 5.04
C VAL A 38 -6.37 -15.40 3.91
N TYR A 39 -6.63 -14.21 3.37
CA TYR A 39 -5.81 -13.58 2.33
C TYR A 39 -5.03 -12.37 2.89
N PRO A 40 -3.86 -12.05 2.30
CA PRO A 40 -3.10 -12.86 1.35
C PRO A 40 -2.58 -14.15 2.00
N PRO A 41 -1.89 -15.06 1.26
CA PRO A 41 -1.13 -16.17 1.83
C PRO A 41 -0.18 -15.68 2.93
N GLU A 42 0.15 -16.54 3.89
CA GLU A 42 0.87 -16.12 5.11
C GLU A 42 2.21 -15.45 4.80
N GLU A 43 2.98 -16.02 3.89
CA GLU A 43 4.28 -15.51 3.41
C GLU A 43 4.19 -14.15 2.69
N ARG A 44 2.97 -13.75 2.28
CA ARG A 44 2.70 -12.47 1.62
C ARG A 44 2.11 -11.41 2.54
N THR A 45 1.88 -11.72 3.83
CA THR A 45 1.23 -10.77 4.75
C THR A 45 1.99 -9.45 4.87
N PHE A 46 3.32 -9.51 4.88
CA PHE A 46 4.19 -8.32 4.98
C PHE A 46 4.94 -8.00 3.68
N PHE A 47 4.50 -8.53 2.56
CA PHE A 47 5.22 -8.42 1.30
C PHE A 47 5.44 -6.97 0.84
N ALA A 48 4.49 -6.06 1.08
CA ALA A 48 4.68 -4.65 0.77
C ALA A 48 5.94 -4.06 1.44
N LEU A 49 6.20 -4.43 2.69
CA LEU A 49 7.36 -3.97 3.44
C LEU A 49 8.65 -4.62 2.94
N THR A 50 8.65 -5.94 2.76
CA THR A 50 9.85 -6.66 2.32
C THR A 50 10.25 -6.35 0.88
N ALA A 51 9.28 -6.02 0.01
CA ALA A 51 9.54 -5.62 -1.37
C ALA A 51 10.04 -4.17 -1.52
N THR A 52 9.70 -3.30 -0.55
CA THR A 52 10.08 -1.88 -0.59
C THR A 52 10.79 -1.48 0.71
N PRO A 53 12.13 -1.62 0.80
CA PRO A 53 12.90 -1.21 1.97
C PRO A 53 12.74 0.29 2.27
N PRO A 54 12.80 0.74 3.56
CA PRO A 54 12.53 2.12 3.97
C PRO A 54 13.37 3.16 3.23
N GLU A 55 14.66 2.88 3.05
CA GLU A 55 15.63 3.78 2.39
C GLU A 55 15.36 3.94 0.89
N ARG A 56 14.56 3.06 0.29
CA ARG A 56 14.17 3.12 -1.13
C ARG A 56 12.80 3.71 -1.35
N VAL A 57 12.03 3.98 -0.28
CA VAL A 57 10.66 4.52 -0.42
C VAL A 57 10.72 5.93 -1.00
N ARG A 58 10.04 6.13 -2.14
CA ARG A 58 9.83 7.39 -2.84
C ARG A 58 8.37 7.82 -2.83
N ALA A 59 7.47 6.83 -2.91
CA ALA A 59 6.04 7.06 -2.84
C ALA A 59 5.36 5.99 -1.99
N VAL A 60 4.26 6.36 -1.34
CA VAL A 60 3.37 5.44 -0.60
C VAL A 60 1.98 5.56 -1.22
N ILE A 61 1.43 4.45 -1.70
CA ILE A 61 0.03 4.38 -2.12
C ILE A 61 -0.72 3.55 -1.09
N LEU A 62 -1.69 4.19 -0.41
CA LEU A 62 -2.40 3.57 0.69
C LEU A 62 -3.71 2.94 0.21
N GLY A 63 -3.80 1.61 0.36
CA GLY A 63 -5.01 0.83 0.17
C GLY A 63 -5.77 0.61 1.49
N GLN A 64 -6.91 -0.07 1.43
CA GLN A 64 -7.75 -0.33 2.60
C GLN A 64 -7.45 -1.71 3.18
N ASP A 65 -7.92 -2.77 2.57
CA ASP A 65 -7.71 -4.17 2.92
C ASP A 65 -7.41 -5.00 1.67
N PRO A 66 -6.87 -6.23 1.80
CA PRO A 66 -6.60 -7.07 0.66
C PRO A 66 -7.87 -7.47 -0.08
N TYR A 67 -7.74 -7.84 -1.35
CA TYR A 67 -8.82 -8.52 -2.06
C TYR A 67 -9.21 -9.81 -1.34
N HIS A 68 -10.51 -10.08 -1.26
CA HIS A 68 -11.06 -11.23 -0.50
C HIS A 68 -11.47 -12.42 -1.37
N GLU A 69 -11.31 -12.31 -2.70
CA GLU A 69 -11.56 -13.40 -3.62
C GLU A 69 -10.30 -14.26 -3.85
N PRO A 70 -10.47 -15.56 -4.19
CA PRO A 70 -9.36 -16.45 -4.47
C PRO A 70 -8.44 -15.91 -5.57
N GLY A 71 -7.13 -16.09 -5.38
CA GLY A 71 -6.11 -15.77 -6.39
C GLY A 71 -5.71 -14.30 -6.47
N GLN A 72 -6.45 -13.37 -5.87
CA GLN A 72 -6.23 -11.93 -6.09
C GLN A 72 -5.20 -11.28 -5.16
N ALA A 73 -5.30 -11.53 -3.86
CA ALA A 73 -4.45 -10.86 -2.90
C ALA A 73 -3.01 -11.41 -2.92
N MET A 74 -2.04 -10.53 -3.10
CA MET A 74 -0.62 -10.88 -3.16
C MET A 74 0.26 -10.08 -2.20
N GLY A 75 -0.34 -9.39 -1.22
CA GLY A 75 0.38 -8.62 -0.20
C GLY A 75 0.75 -7.20 -0.60
N LEU A 76 0.36 -6.74 -1.77
CA LEU A 76 0.50 -5.36 -2.26
C LEU A 76 -0.88 -4.73 -2.47
N ALA A 77 -1.06 -3.49 -2.01
CA ALA A 77 -2.31 -2.76 -2.24
C ALA A 77 -2.61 -2.61 -3.73
N PHE A 78 -3.86 -2.85 -4.13
CA PHE A 78 -4.38 -2.80 -5.51
C PHE A 78 -3.84 -3.84 -6.48
N SER A 79 -2.75 -4.56 -6.16
CA SER A 79 -2.09 -5.52 -7.03
C SER A 79 -2.79 -6.88 -7.04
N VAL A 80 -2.79 -7.52 -8.21
CA VAL A 80 -3.18 -8.93 -8.38
C VAL A 80 -2.08 -9.67 -9.15
N PRO A 81 -1.92 -11.00 -8.96
CA PRO A 81 -0.94 -11.77 -9.71
C PRO A 81 -1.14 -11.69 -11.22
N GLN A 82 -0.06 -11.95 -11.97
CA GLN A 82 -0.12 -12.05 -13.42
C GLN A 82 -1.14 -13.13 -13.86
N GLY A 83 -1.97 -12.79 -14.85
CA GLY A 83 -3.02 -13.68 -15.37
C GLY A 83 -4.36 -13.57 -14.65
N GLU A 84 -4.42 -12.91 -13.49
CA GLU A 84 -5.68 -12.62 -12.81
C GLU A 84 -6.46 -11.49 -13.51
N ARG A 85 -7.79 -11.59 -13.44
CA ARG A 85 -8.67 -10.53 -13.96
C ARG A 85 -8.43 -9.23 -13.22
N LEU A 86 -8.20 -8.14 -13.94
CA LEU A 86 -8.00 -6.82 -13.35
C LEU A 86 -9.22 -6.37 -12.54
N PRO A 87 -9.07 -6.10 -11.23
CA PRO A 87 -10.12 -5.52 -10.42
C PRO A 87 -10.53 -4.12 -10.93
N PRO A 88 -11.79 -3.72 -10.72
CA PRO A 88 -12.28 -2.44 -11.24
C PRO A 88 -11.47 -1.22 -10.79
N SER A 89 -11.01 -1.20 -9.53
CA SER A 89 -10.18 -0.09 -9.02
C SER A 89 -8.83 -0.03 -9.72
N LEU A 90 -8.19 -1.19 -9.98
CA LEU A 90 -6.90 -1.25 -10.67
C LEU A 90 -7.02 -0.82 -12.13
N ARG A 91 -8.11 -1.19 -12.82
CA ARG A 91 -8.39 -0.69 -14.17
C ARG A 91 -8.48 0.83 -14.20
N ASN A 92 -9.15 1.44 -13.22
CA ASN A 92 -9.26 2.89 -13.13
C ASN A 92 -7.90 3.55 -12.84
N ILE A 93 -7.05 2.92 -12.00
CA ILE A 93 -5.66 3.36 -11.76
C ILE A 93 -4.88 3.36 -13.08
N PHE A 94 -4.99 2.31 -13.89
CA PHE A 94 -4.30 2.24 -15.17
C PHE A 94 -4.86 3.23 -16.21
N THR A 95 -6.16 3.50 -16.18
CA THR A 95 -6.76 4.57 -17.01
C THR A 95 -6.19 5.94 -16.65
N GLU A 96 -6.08 6.24 -15.35
CA GLU A 96 -5.47 7.49 -14.89
C GLU A 96 -3.98 7.56 -15.21
N LEU A 97 -3.24 6.45 -15.05
CA LEU A 97 -1.82 6.36 -15.42
C LEU A 97 -1.61 6.68 -16.91
N HIS A 98 -2.43 6.10 -17.78
CA HIS A 98 -2.40 6.37 -19.22
C HIS A 98 -2.71 7.85 -19.52
N THR A 99 -3.74 8.41 -18.90
CA THR A 99 -4.14 9.80 -19.11
C THR A 99 -3.10 10.78 -18.61
N ASP A 100 -2.46 10.48 -17.48
CA ASP A 100 -1.48 11.37 -16.82
C ASP A 100 -0.11 11.36 -17.52
N LEU A 101 0.38 10.17 -17.90
CA LEU A 101 1.75 9.99 -18.41
C LEU A 101 1.82 9.53 -19.87
N GLY A 102 0.71 9.22 -20.53
CA GLY A 102 0.69 8.66 -21.91
C GLY A 102 1.23 7.24 -21.99
N LEU A 103 1.43 6.55 -20.89
CA LEU A 103 1.95 5.18 -20.87
C LEU A 103 0.90 4.19 -21.41
N PRO A 104 1.32 3.12 -22.12
CA PRO A 104 0.39 2.09 -22.57
C PRO A 104 -0.30 1.41 -21.39
N GLN A 105 -1.50 0.88 -21.61
CA GLN A 105 -2.20 0.06 -20.63
C GLN A 105 -1.43 -1.23 -20.37
N PRO A 106 -1.13 -1.59 -19.11
CA PRO A 106 -0.44 -2.84 -18.79
C PRO A 106 -1.27 -4.08 -19.16
N PHE A 107 -0.61 -5.16 -19.54
CA PHE A 107 -1.26 -6.43 -19.84
C PHE A 107 -1.72 -7.21 -18.60
N GLY A 108 -1.13 -6.93 -17.44
CA GLY A 108 -1.41 -7.61 -16.18
C GLY A 108 -1.59 -6.67 -15.00
N GLY A 109 -2.00 -7.22 -13.86
CA GLY A 109 -2.27 -6.47 -12.64
C GLY A 109 -1.17 -6.53 -11.58
N ASP A 110 0.00 -7.10 -11.90
CA ASP A 110 1.11 -7.23 -10.96
C ASP A 110 1.87 -5.91 -10.84
N LEU A 111 1.77 -5.29 -9.68
CA LEU A 111 2.44 -4.04 -9.33
C LEU A 111 3.79 -4.26 -8.62
N THR A 112 4.30 -5.48 -8.55
CA THR A 112 5.63 -5.77 -7.97
C THR A 112 6.73 -4.87 -8.54
N PRO A 113 6.77 -4.56 -9.88
CA PRO A 113 7.76 -3.64 -10.41
C PRO A 113 7.69 -2.22 -9.81
N TRP A 114 6.51 -1.74 -9.41
CA TRP A 114 6.40 -0.46 -8.70
C TRP A 114 7.00 -0.56 -7.30
N ALA A 115 6.72 -1.65 -6.56
CA ALA A 115 7.28 -1.87 -5.23
C ALA A 115 8.82 -1.92 -5.28
N GLU A 116 9.40 -2.62 -6.25
CA GLU A 116 10.85 -2.70 -6.48
C GLU A 116 11.48 -1.34 -6.86
N ARG A 117 10.69 -0.42 -7.43
CA ARG A 117 11.10 0.94 -7.79
C ARG A 117 10.83 1.97 -6.71
N GLY A 118 10.49 1.53 -5.49
CA GLY A 118 10.34 2.40 -4.34
C GLY A 118 8.91 2.92 -4.11
N VAL A 119 7.89 2.28 -4.67
CA VAL A 119 6.49 2.59 -4.36
C VAL A 119 5.96 1.61 -3.32
N LEU A 120 5.84 2.05 -2.07
CA LEU A 120 5.25 1.25 -1.01
C LEU A 120 3.73 1.13 -1.20
N LEU A 121 3.28 -0.04 -1.64
CA LEU A 121 1.87 -0.36 -1.87
C LEU A 121 1.27 -0.98 -0.60
N LEU A 122 0.88 -0.14 0.36
CA LEU A 122 0.50 -0.57 1.70
C LEU A 122 -1.02 -0.56 1.89
N ASN A 123 -1.59 -1.66 2.35
CA ASN A 123 -2.95 -1.68 2.89
C ASN A 123 -2.97 -1.27 4.37
N THR A 124 -4.02 -0.59 4.83
CA THR A 124 -4.20 -0.25 6.26
C THR A 124 -4.54 -1.48 7.11
N VAL A 125 -5.13 -2.49 6.49
CA VAL A 125 -5.42 -3.82 7.09
C VAL A 125 -4.71 -4.87 6.24
N LEU A 126 -3.84 -5.68 6.83
CA LEU A 126 -2.96 -6.57 6.05
C LEU A 126 -3.54 -7.96 5.79
N THR A 127 -4.66 -8.31 6.41
CA THR A 127 -5.31 -9.61 6.18
C THR A 127 -6.83 -9.47 6.09
N VAL A 128 -7.47 -10.44 5.43
CA VAL A 128 -8.93 -10.50 5.27
C VAL A 128 -9.39 -11.97 5.17
N GLY A 129 -10.55 -12.29 5.67
CA GLY A 129 -11.19 -13.60 5.47
C GLY A 129 -11.74 -13.75 4.06
N ARG A 130 -11.71 -14.96 3.50
CA ARG A 130 -12.27 -15.28 2.18
C ARG A 130 -13.72 -14.83 2.06
N GLY A 131 -14.06 -14.10 1.00
CA GLY A 131 -15.41 -13.62 0.71
C GLY A 131 -15.95 -12.57 1.68
N ALA A 132 -15.13 -12.06 2.63
CA ALA A 132 -15.60 -11.23 3.73
C ALA A 132 -14.79 -9.92 3.82
N ALA A 133 -15.07 -8.98 2.91
CA ALA A 133 -14.41 -7.67 2.91
C ALA A 133 -14.44 -7.00 4.30
N ASN A 134 -13.36 -6.35 4.68
CA ASN A 134 -13.18 -5.67 5.98
C ASN A 134 -13.29 -6.57 7.23
N SER A 135 -13.38 -7.90 7.12
CA SER A 135 -13.58 -8.80 8.26
C SER A 135 -12.50 -8.67 9.35
N HIS A 136 -11.28 -8.24 9.01
CA HIS A 136 -10.18 -8.05 9.96
C HIS A 136 -9.93 -6.57 10.31
N ALA A 137 -10.79 -5.65 9.91
CA ALA A 137 -10.59 -4.20 10.11
C ALA A 137 -10.46 -3.80 11.59
N ALA A 138 -11.19 -4.48 12.51
CA ALA A 138 -11.15 -4.21 13.94
C ALA A 138 -10.09 -5.03 14.71
N TRP A 139 -9.15 -5.71 14.04
CA TRP A 139 -8.22 -6.62 14.71
C TRP A 139 -6.95 -5.95 15.25
N GLY A 140 -6.67 -4.71 14.82
CA GLY A 140 -5.51 -3.95 15.29
C GLY A 140 -4.45 -3.70 14.22
N TRP A 141 -4.65 -4.17 12.97
CA TRP A 141 -3.74 -3.90 11.86
C TRP A 141 -3.46 -2.42 11.65
N GLN A 142 -4.49 -1.58 11.80
CA GLN A 142 -4.35 -0.14 11.57
C GLN A 142 -3.35 0.51 12.53
N ARG A 143 -3.22 0.04 13.78
CA ARG A 143 -2.20 0.52 14.70
C ARG A 143 -0.80 0.24 14.17
N PHE A 144 -0.56 -0.98 13.67
CA PHE A 144 0.73 -1.34 13.09
C PHE A 144 1.03 -0.54 11.82
N THR A 145 0.07 -0.44 10.90
CA THR A 145 0.26 0.29 9.63
C THR A 145 0.33 1.81 9.83
N ASP A 146 -0.29 2.35 10.87
CA ASP A 146 -0.12 3.75 11.27
C ASP A 146 1.32 4.02 11.75
N ALA A 147 1.93 3.08 12.49
CA ALA A 147 3.35 3.17 12.85
C ALA A 147 4.27 3.09 11.63
N VAL A 148 3.94 2.25 10.63
CA VAL A 148 4.66 2.24 9.35
C VAL A 148 4.59 3.60 8.66
N LEU A 149 3.40 4.22 8.59
CA LEU A 149 3.21 5.55 8.01
C LEU A 149 4.00 6.63 8.77
N ALA A 150 3.98 6.59 10.09
CA ALA A 150 4.74 7.51 10.93
C ALA A 150 6.26 7.34 10.73
N ALA A 151 6.74 6.10 10.61
CA ALA A 151 8.14 5.81 10.28
C ALA A 151 8.51 6.41 8.91
N MET A 152 7.64 6.25 7.89
CA MET A 152 7.85 6.86 6.57
C MET A 152 7.87 8.39 6.65
N ALA A 153 6.99 8.98 7.44
CA ALA A 153 6.97 10.43 7.63
C ALA A 153 8.24 10.95 8.33
N ALA A 154 8.93 10.13 9.11
CA ALA A 154 10.15 10.50 9.81
C ALA A 154 11.44 10.30 8.99
N LEU A 155 11.38 9.65 7.81
CA LEU A 155 12.56 9.44 6.97
C LEU A 155 13.15 10.76 6.45
N PRO A 156 14.46 10.84 6.25
CA PRO A 156 15.11 12.06 5.78
C PRO A 156 14.87 12.36 4.30
N GLN A 157 14.66 11.34 3.47
CA GLN A 157 14.44 11.51 2.02
C GLN A 157 13.04 12.06 1.71
N PRO A 158 12.86 12.71 0.54
CA PRO A 158 11.54 13.11 0.05
C PRO A 158 10.63 11.91 -0.17
N VAL A 159 9.39 11.98 0.35
CA VAL A 159 8.39 10.92 0.15
C VAL A 159 7.05 11.52 -0.23
N ALA A 160 6.44 10.99 -1.30
CA ALA A 160 5.08 11.31 -1.71
C ALA A 160 4.07 10.31 -1.12
N PHE A 161 2.95 10.79 -0.61
CA PHE A 161 1.86 9.99 -0.06
C PHE A 161 0.60 10.17 -0.90
N VAL A 162 0.02 9.08 -1.36
CA VAL A 162 -1.20 9.04 -2.16
C VAL A 162 -2.33 8.45 -1.31
N LEU A 163 -3.30 9.28 -0.99
CA LEU A 163 -4.41 8.97 -0.10
C LEU A 163 -5.73 8.95 -0.89
N TRP A 164 -6.06 7.80 -1.45
CA TRP A 164 -7.28 7.62 -2.22
C TRP A 164 -8.47 7.20 -1.36
N GLY A 165 -9.47 8.08 -1.30
CA GLY A 165 -10.69 7.88 -0.52
C GLY A 165 -10.59 8.35 0.93
N SER A 166 -11.76 8.54 1.56
CA SER A 166 -11.87 9.16 2.90
C SER A 166 -11.13 8.40 4.00
N GLN A 167 -11.06 7.06 3.93
CA GLN A 167 -10.38 6.28 4.96
C GLN A 167 -8.86 6.49 4.91
N ALA A 168 -8.26 6.50 3.71
CA ALA A 168 -6.85 6.82 3.55
C ALA A 168 -6.55 8.27 3.98
N GLN A 169 -7.41 9.22 3.62
CA GLN A 169 -7.25 10.64 3.96
C GLN A 169 -7.27 10.92 5.47
N LYS A 170 -7.92 10.08 6.28
CA LYS A 170 -7.86 10.17 7.75
C LYS A 170 -6.45 9.97 8.30
N LYS A 171 -5.53 9.37 7.52
CA LYS A 171 -4.14 9.14 7.92
C LYS A 171 -3.23 10.36 7.70
N ARG A 172 -3.73 11.42 7.03
CA ARG A 172 -2.97 12.66 6.76
C ARG A 172 -2.29 13.26 7.99
N PRO A 173 -2.91 13.30 9.20
CA PRO A 173 -2.24 13.84 10.39
C PRO A 173 -0.96 13.11 10.80
N LEU A 174 -0.78 11.84 10.42
CA LEU A 174 0.42 11.03 10.71
C LEU A 174 1.62 11.40 9.81
N LEU A 175 1.39 12.17 8.74
CA LEU A 175 2.37 12.40 7.68
C LEU A 175 3.13 13.72 7.84
N GLN A 176 3.06 14.35 9.00
CA GLN A 176 3.80 15.57 9.30
C GLN A 176 5.30 15.28 9.48
N SER A 177 6.14 16.11 8.88
CA SER A 177 7.60 15.93 8.87
C SER A 177 8.33 17.24 8.64
N ALA A 178 9.58 17.33 9.08
CA ALA A 178 10.50 18.40 8.69
C ALA A 178 11.12 18.17 7.30
N ALA A 179 11.19 16.93 6.84
CA ALA A 179 11.66 16.60 5.50
C ALA A 179 10.55 16.82 4.45
N PRO A 180 10.89 17.02 3.16
CA PRO A 180 9.92 17.24 2.09
C PRO A 180 8.89 16.12 1.99
N ARG A 181 7.59 16.48 2.02
CA ARG A 181 6.47 15.55 1.88
C ARG A 181 5.44 16.12 0.91
N LEU A 182 5.06 15.31 -0.08
CA LEU A 182 3.92 15.57 -0.93
C LEU A 182 2.75 14.70 -0.47
N VAL A 183 1.59 15.29 -0.20
CA VAL A 183 0.39 14.52 0.17
C VAL A 183 -0.70 14.79 -0.86
N LEU A 184 -0.97 13.79 -1.69
CA LEU A 184 -2.00 13.83 -2.74
C LEU A 184 -3.27 13.15 -2.25
N CYS A 185 -4.37 13.88 -2.27
CA CYS A 185 -5.69 13.38 -1.88
C CYS A 185 -6.62 13.37 -3.08
N ALA A 186 -7.28 12.25 -3.34
CA ALA A 186 -8.32 12.13 -4.35
C ALA A 186 -9.43 11.16 -3.88
N PRO A 187 -10.60 11.13 -4.51
CA PRO A 187 -11.57 10.06 -4.32
C PRO A 187 -10.95 8.69 -4.58
N HIS A 188 -11.57 7.62 -4.03
CA HIS A 188 -11.08 6.26 -4.24
C HIS A 188 -11.25 5.84 -5.72
N PRO A 189 -10.31 5.05 -6.30
CA PRO A 189 -10.38 4.59 -7.70
C PRO A 189 -11.52 3.61 -8.01
N SER A 190 -12.29 3.20 -7.01
CA SER A 190 -13.49 2.36 -7.21
C SER A 190 -14.47 3.01 -8.20
N PRO A 191 -15.16 2.23 -9.06
CA PRO A 191 -16.22 2.73 -9.93
C PRO A 191 -17.31 3.54 -9.20
N LEU A 192 -17.49 3.30 -7.91
CA LEU A 192 -18.48 4.02 -7.09
C LEU A 192 -18.10 5.50 -6.81
N SER A 193 -16.82 5.88 -7.00
CA SER A 193 -16.30 7.19 -6.62
C SER A 193 -15.31 7.82 -7.61
N SER A 194 -14.75 7.06 -8.54
CA SER A 194 -13.68 7.53 -9.44
C SER A 194 -14.07 8.73 -10.30
N TYR A 195 -15.34 8.82 -10.71
CA TYR A 195 -15.87 9.94 -11.48
C TYR A 195 -16.00 11.26 -10.68
N ARG A 196 -15.80 11.23 -9.35
CA ARG A 196 -15.90 12.41 -8.46
C ARG A 196 -14.57 13.16 -8.31
N GLY A 197 -13.58 12.94 -9.19
CA GLY A 197 -12.30 13.62 -9.18
C GLY A 197 -11.08 12.73 -8.91
N PHE A 198 -11.23 11.39 -9.02
CA PHE A 198 -10.07 10.51 -9.13
C PHE A 198 -9.44 10.64 -10.53
N PHE A 199 -10.27 10.55 -11.59
CA PHE A 199 -9.81 10.81 -12.93
C PHE A 199 -9.44 12.29 -13.09
N GLY A 200 -8.27 12.53 -13.66
CA GLY A 200 -7.66 13.85 -13.81
C GLY A 200 -6.93 14.35 -12.56
N SER A 201 -6.81 13.55 -11.49
CA SER A 201 -6.02 13.90 -10.31
C SER A 201 -4.50 13.89 -10.54
N ARG A 202 -4.04 13.23 -11.62
CA ARG A 202 -2.66 13.22 -12.13
C ARG A 202 -1.60 12.93 -11.06
N PRO A 203 -1.75 11.87 -10.25
CA PRO A 203 -0.84 11.63 -9.14
C PRO A 203 0.56 11.24 -9.59
N PHE A 204 0.72 10.53 -10.70
CA PHE A 204 1.99 9.97 -11.15
C PHE A 204 2.96 11.06 -11.63
N SER A 205 2.47 12.00 -12.43
CA SER A 205 3.27 13.16 -12.87
C SER A 205 3.62 14.09 -11.71
N GLN A 206 2.69 14.33 -10.78
CA GLN A 206 2.94 15.15 -9.60
C GLN A 206 3.99 14.52 -8.67
N ILE A 207 3.96 13.19 -8.46
CA ILE A 207 5.01 12.48 -7.70
C ILE A 207 6.36 12.67 -8.36
N ASN A 208 6.45 12.47 -9.68
CA ASN A 208 7.70 12.57 -10.40
C ASN A 208 8.25 14.00 -10.39
N ALA A 209 7.40 15.03 -10.56
CA ALA A 209 7.80 16.43 -10.43
C ALA A 209 8.34 16.73 -9.02
N PHE A 210 7.61 16.32 -7.98
CA PHE A 210 8.05 16.50 -6.58
C PHE A 210 9.40 15.84 -6.30
N LEU A 211 9.62 14.61 -6.76
CA LEU A 211 10.89 13.91 -6.58
C LEU A 211 12.03 14.65 -7.26
N GLN A 212 11.84 15.07 -8.52
CA GLN A 212 12.85 15.83 -9.28
C GLN A 212 13.17 17.18 -8.65
N GLU A 213 12.16 17.91 -8.16
CA GLU A 213 12.34 19.20 -7.44
C GLU A 213 13.17 19.04 -6.16
N ASN A 214 13.18 17.85 -5.58
CA ASN A 214 13.96 17.52 -4.38
C ASN A 214 15.24 16.71 -4.67
N GLY A 215 15.69 16.67 -5.93
CA GLY A 215 16.94 16.04 -6.33
C GLY A 215 16.90 14.52 -6.46
N GLU A 216 15.72 13.92 -6.39
CA GLU A 216 15.52 12.48 -6.50
C GLU A 216 15.19 12.05 -7.94
N GLN A 217 15.51 10.79 -8.26
CA GLN A 217 15.11 10.22 -9.54
C GLN A 217 13.60 9.98 -9.58
N PRO A 218 12.92 10.27 -10.71
CA PRO A 218 11.50 9.95 -10.86
C PRO A 218 11.24 8.44 -10.79
N VAL A 219 10.04 8.07 -10.39
CA VAL A 219 9.59 6.68 -10.47
C VAL A 219 9.30 6.31 -11.92
N ASP A 220 9.81 5.17 -12.35
CA ASP A 220 9.40 4.56 -13.62
C ASP A 220 8.10 3.78 -13.42
N TRP A 221 6.99 4.33 -13.89
CA TRP A 221 5.65 3.77 -13.73
C TRP A 221 5.27 2.72 -14.79
N ARG A 222 6.16 2.44 -15.75
CA ARG A 222 5.90 1.43 -16.80
C ARG A 222 5.77 0.04 -16.17
N LEU A 223 4.80 -0.71 -16.65
CA LEU A 223 4.58 -2.12 -16.33
C LEU A 223 4.67 -2.95 -17.62
N PRO A 224 4.97 -4.24 -17.51
CA PRO A 224 5.00 -5.16 -18.66
C PRO A 224 3.67 -5.21 -19.41
#